data_ae261798ac31d8f35e49860c02069871
#
_entry.id   ae261798ac31d8f35e49860c02069871
#
_cell.length_a   1.000
_cell.length_b   1.000
_cell.length_c   1.000
_cell.angle_alpha   90.00
_cell.angle_beta   90.00
_cell.angle_gamma   90.00
#
_symmetry.space_group_name_H-M   'P 1'
#
loop_
_entity.id
_entity.type
_entity.pdbx_description
1 polymer ?
#
loop_
_entity_poly.entity_id
_entity_poly.type
_entity_poly.pdbx_seq_one_letter_code
_entity_poly.pdbx_strand_id
1 'polypeptide(L)'
;LYPAPQALIDEMGVENYKAINNETMWYNGCYTMTSYLQGNEKIFTKNPLYWDTEAKLFDTVTYKMVESGDISFQLYESGEVDYVALGEARINTIANNPDEPLYQYMIPDVPSKHSYQFHFNYNKNKEDGTPDTNWNTAIANEAFRLSWYYGLDFTNYWKRVNAINPMSCENNFYTMKGLCYTSDGTDYVELVRKELGLAEENG
;
A
#
# COMPACT_ATOMS: atom_id res chain seq x y z
N LEU A 1 -11.97 6.64 -6.01
CA LEU A 1 -13.32 6.20 -6.43
C LEU A 1 -13.16 5.00 -7.36
N TYR A 2 -13.78 3.89 -7.01
CA TYR A 2 -13.80 2.72 -7.87
C TYR A 2 -15.08 2.76 -8.73
N PRO A 3 -15.02 2.38 -10.02
CA PRO A 3 -16.21 2.26 -10.83
C PRO A 3 -17.12 1.16 -10.25
N ALA A 4 -18.41 1.45 -10.20
CA ALA A 4 -19.43 0.50 -9.77
C ALA A 4 -20.38 0.20 -10.94
N PRO A 5 -20.83 -1.06 -11.14
CA PRO A 5 -21.73 -1.42 -12.21
C PRO A 5 -23.14 -0.90 -11.93
N GLN A 6 -23.55 0.17 -12.62
CA GLN A 6 -24.86 0.80 -12.44
C GLN A 6 -26.00 -0.20 -12.62
N ALA A 7 -25.92 -1.07 -13.62
CA ALA A 7 -26.94 -2.08 -13.88
C ALA A 7 -27.17 -3.03 -12.69
N LEU A 8 -26.08 -3.42 -12.00
CA LEU A 8 -26.19 -4.26 -10.80
C LEU A 8 -26.81 -3.50 -9.63
N ILE A 9 -26.49 -2.20 -9.49
CA ILE A 9 -27.08 -1.35 -8.45
C ILE A 9 -28.59 -1.15 -8.72
N ASP A 10 -28.97 -0.95 -9.97
CA ASP A 10 -30.39 -0.78 -10.38
C ASP A 10 -31.19 -2.07 -10.12
N GLU A 11 -30.60 -3.24 -10.39
CA GLU A 11 -31.22 -4.53 -10.14
C GLU A 11 -31.38 -4.85 -8.65
N MET A 12 -30.32 -4.66 -7.87
CA MET A 12 -30.29 -5.04 -6.46
C MET A 12 -30.85 -3.98 -5.50
N GLY A 13 -30.75 -2.72 -5.89
CA GLY A 13 -30.93 -1.56 -5.01
C GLY A 13 -29.68 -1.25 -4.18
N VAL A 14 -29.52 0.01 -3.81
CA VAL A 14 -28.32 0.53 -3.12
C VAL A 14 -28.01 -0.20 -1.80
N GLU A 15 -29.04 -0.53 -1.05
CA GLU A 15 -28.84 -1.18 0.28
C GLU A 15 -28.34 -2.62 0.14
N ASN A 16 -28.87 -3.38 -0.83
CA ASN A 16 -28.37 -4.72 -1.11
C ASN A 16 -26.98 -4.70 -1.73
N TYR A 17 -26.69 -3.70 -2.56
CA TYR A 17 -25.34 -3.52 -3.13
C TYR A 17 -24.27 -3.28 -2.05
N LYS A 18 -24.59 -2.63 -0.94
CA LYS A 18 -23.68 -2.50 0.20
C LYS A 18 -23.35 -3.83 0.90
N ALA A 19 -24.23 -4.81 0.78
CA ALA A 19 -24.09 -6.15 1.35
C ALA A 19 -23.59 -7.18 0.34
N ILE A 20 -23.06 -6.75 -0.82
CA ILE A 20 -22.56 -7.63 -1.87
C ILE A 20 -21.43 -8.53 -1.36
N ASN A 21 -21.43 -9.79 -1.77
CA ASN A 21 -20.45 -10.79 -1.42
C ASN A 21 -19.79 -11.40 -2.68
N ASN A 22 -18.91 -12.37 -2.51
CA ASN A 22 -18.19 -13.00 -3.61
C ASN A 22 -19.12 -13.72 -4.63
N GLU A 23 -20.30 -14.15 -4.23
CA GLU A 23 -21.26 -14.86 -5.09
C GLU A 23 -22.13 -13.90 -5.90
N THR A 24 -22.42 -12.72 -5.34
CA THR A 24 -23.35 -11.74 -5.94
C THR A 24 -22.61 -10.58 -6.64
N MET A 25 -21.31 -10.44 -6.44
CA MET A 25 -20.48 -9.42 -7.04
C MET A 25 -20.21 -9.71 -8.53
N TRP A 26 -20.23 -8.68 -9.37
CA TRP A 26 -19.74 -8.78 -10.75
C TRP A 26 -18.24 -8.53 -10.82
N TYR A 27 -17.57 -9.30 -11.64
CA TYR A 27 -16.11 -9.26 -11.80
C TYR A 27 -15.73 -8.79 -13.20
N ASN A 28 -14.85 -7.81 -13.29
CA ASN A 28 -14.25 -7.35 -14.53
C ASN A 28 -12.72 -7.56 -14.56
N GLY A 29 -12.16 -8.05 -13.47
CA GLY A 29 -10.72 -8.34 -13.33
C GLY A 29 -10.35 -9.73 -13.85
N CYS A 30 -9.05 -10.02 -13.85
CA CYS A 30 -8.49 -11.30 -14.31
C CYS A 30 -8.83 -12.49 -13.39
N TYR A 31 -9.36 -12.24 -12.20
CA TYR A 31 -9.79 -13.26 -11.26
C TYR A 31 -11.20 -13.02 -10.75
N THR A 32 -11.87 -14.11 -10.38
CA THR A 32 -13.10 -14.14 -9.61
C THR A 32 -12.85 -14.74 -8.24
N MET A 33 -13.44 -14.19 -7.18
CA MET A 33 -13.34 -14.76 -5.83
C MET A 33 -14.33 -15.90 -5.67
N THR A 34 -13.85 -17.13 -5.72
CA THR A 34 -14.67 -18.35 -5.68
C THR A 34 -14.93 -18.83 -4.27
N SER A 35 -14.12 -18.42 -3.30
CA SER A 35 -14.34 -18.70 -1.88
C SER A 35 -13.89 -17.56 -1.01
N TYR A 36 -14.65 -17.30 0.06
CA TYR A 36 -14.31 -16.34 1.10
C TYR A 36 -14.67 -16.92 2.46
N LEU A 37 -13.65 -17.30 3.23
CA LEU A 37 -13.79 -17.69 4.62
C LEU A 37 -13.23 -16.55 5.49
N GLN A 38 -14.13 -15.81 6.10
CA GLN A 38 -13.79 -14.61 6.88
C GLN A 38 -12.74 -14.90 7.97
N GLY A 39 -11.68 -14.09 8.00
CA GLY A 39 -10.58 -14.25 8.96
C GLY A 39 -9.66 -15.43 8.71
N ASN A 40 -9.85 -16.20 7.63
CA ASN A 40 -9.06 -17.38 7.32
C ASN A 40 -8.44 -17.29 5.91
N GLU A 41 -9.25 -17.40 4.85
CA GLU A 41 -8.73 -17.40 3.48
C GLU A 41 -9.67 -16.78 2.45
N LYS A 42 -9.07 -16.37 1.33
CA LYS A 42 -9.77 -16.01 0.09
C LYS A 42 -9.18 -16.81 -1.05
N ILE A 43 -10.02 -17.42 -1.86
CA ILE A 43 -9.61 -18.17 -3.06
C ILE A 43 -10.10 -17.43 -4.30
N PHE A 44 -9.18 -17.19 -5.20
CA PHE A 44 -9.42 -16.57 -6.49
C PHE A 44 -9.08 -17.55 -7.60
N THR A 45 -9.96 -17.67 -8.61
CA THR A 45 -9.71 -18.45 -9.81
C THR A 45 -9.74 -17.56 -11.04
N LYS A 46 -9.05 -17.97 -12.11
CA LYS A 46 -9.08 -17.24 -13.38
C LYS A 46 -10.49 -16.90 -13.79
N ASN A 47 -10.69 -15.67 -14.21
CA ASN A 47 -11.94 -15.22 -14.80
C ASN A 47 -11.97 -15.61 -16.28
N PRO A 48 -12.83 -16.54 -16.71
CA PRO A 48 -12.90 -16.98 -18.11
C PRO A 48 -13.41 -15.90 -19.07
N LEU A 49 -13.98 -14.82 -18.52
CA LEU A 49 -14.50 -13.68 -19.28
C LEU A 49 -13.53 -12.49 -19.28
N TYR A 50 -12.32 -12.68 -18.78
CA TYR A 50 -11.33 -11.61 -18.77
C TYR A 50 -10.92 -11.26 -20.21
N TRP A 51 -10.85 -9.96 -20.51
CA TRP A 51 -10.63 -9.45 -21.87
C TRP A 51 -9.26 -9.79 -22.45
N ASP A 52 -8.24 -9.90 -21.60
CA ASP A 52 -6.89 -10.25 -22.02
C ASP A 52 -6.67 -11.76 -21.92
N THR A 53 -6.90 -12.45 -23.01
CA THR A 53 -6.77 -13.92 -23.11
C THR A 53 -5.31 -14.38 -23.12
N GLU A 54 -4.36 -13.50 -23.40
CA GLU A 54 -2.92 -13.81 -23.43
C GLU A 54 -2.23 -13.55 -22.09
N ALA A 55 -2.95 -13.03 -21.11
CA ALA A 55 -2.41 -12.77 -19.78
C ALA A 55 -1.92 -14.08 -19.12
N LYS A 56 -0.64 -14.06 -18.71
CA LYS A 56 -0.03 -15.19 -17.97
C LYS A 56 -0.49 -15.13 -16.51
N LEU A 57 -1.53 -15.86 -16.20
CA LEU A 57 -2.15 -15.90 -14.87
C LEU A 57 -1.99 -17.29 -14.24
N PHE A 58 -1.87 -17.33 -12.92
CA PHE A 58 -2.05 -18.57 -12.17
C PHE A 58 -3.51 -19.04 -12.27
N ASP A 59 -3.74 -20.34 -12.26
CA ASP A 59 -5.11 -20.88 -12.31
C ASP A 59 -5.89 -20.53 -11.05
N THR A 60 -5.21 -20.59 -9.91
CA THR A 60 -5.77 -20.27 -8.59
C THR A 60 -4.77 -19.46 -7.79
N VAL A 61 -5.27 -18.49 -7.04
CA VAL A 61 -4.51 -17.69 -6.07
C VAL A 61 -5.24 -17.76 -4.74
N THR A 62 -4.55 -18.28 -3.70
CA THR A 62 -5.10 -18.38 -2.35
C THR A 62 -4.42 -17.37 -1.43
N TYR A 63 -5.20 -16.52 -0.79
CA TYR A 63 -4.74 -15.64 0.27
C TYR A 63 -5.08 -16.25 1.62
N LYS A 64 -4.07 -16.64 2.40
CA LYS A 64 -4.23 -17.02 3.80
C LYS A 64 -4.17 -15.76 4.67
N MET A 65 -5.15 -15.57 5.53
CA MET A 65 -5.21 -14.45 6.48
C MET A 65 -4.56 -14.87 7.79
N VAL A 66 -3.35 -14.40 8.03
CA VAL A 66 -2.56 -14.74 9.22
C VAL A 66 -2.19 -13.43 9.94
N GLU A 67 -2.55 -13.34 11.21
CA GLU A 67 -2.31 -12.11 12.00
C GLU A 67 -0.84 -11.92 12.38
N SER A 68 -0.09 -13.01 12.55
CA SER A 68 1.32 -12.97 12.95
C SER A 68 2.26 -13.12 11.76
N GLY A 69 3.16 -12.17 11.59
CA GLY A 69 4.22 -12.24 10.58
C GLY A 69 5.17 -13.43 10.76
N ASP A 70 5.40 -13.87 12.00
CA ASP A 70 6.23 -15.05 12.28
C ASP A 70 5.53 -16.34 11.84
N ILE A 71 4.22 -16.46 12.07
CA ILE A 71 3.44 -17.60 11.59
C ILE A 71 3.39 -17.61 10.06
N SER A 72 3.17 -16.47 9.42
CA SER A 72 3.20 -16.35 7.96
C SER A 72 4.54 -16.82 7.39
N PHE A 73 5.65 -16.47 8.05
CA PHE A 73 6.98 -16.89 7.62
C PHE A 73 7.19 -18.40 7.79
N GLN A 74 6.70 -19.01 8.88
CA GLN A 74 6.74 -20.46 9.07
C GLN A 74 5.94 -21.21 7.99
N LEU A 75 4.81 -20.67 7.54
CA LEU A 75 4.05 -21.25 6.42
C LEU A 75 4.84 -21.19 5.10
N TYR A 76 5.65 -20.16 4.89
CA TYR A 76 6.56 -20.09 3.76
C TYR A 76 7.69 -21.13 3.88
N GLU A 77 8.33 -21.25 5.04
CA GLU A 77 9.39 -22.22 5.28
C GLU A 77 8.89 -23.67 5.13
N SER A 78 7.63 -23.96 5.50
CA SER A 78 6.99 -25.27 5.32
C SER A 78 6.51 -25.55 3.90
N GLY A 79 6.56 -24.55 3.00
CA GLY A 79 6.08 -24.67 1.63
C GLY A 79 4.55 -24.61 1.48
N GLU A 80 3.84 -24.13 2.52
CA GLU A 80 2.39 -23.96 2.46
C GLU A 80 1.94 -22.68 1.77
N VAL A 81 2.85 -21.70 1.62
CA VAL A 81 2.64 -20.48 0.84
C VAL A 81 3.87 -20.18 0.00
N ASP A 82 3.66 -19.60 -1.17
CA ASP A 82 4.71 -19.27 -2.14
C ASP A 82 5.29 -17.87 -1.93
N TYR A 83 4.59 -17.03 -1.20
CA TYR A 83 4.96 -15.63 -0.95
C TYR A 83 4.56 -15.18 0.45
N VAL A 84 5.42 -14.43 1.10
CA VAL A 84 5.18 -13.81 2.41
C VAL A 84 5.79 -12.42 2.48
N ALA A 85 5.08 -11.48 3.11
CA ALA A 85 5.67 -10.19 3.47
C ALA A 85 6.52 -10.36 4.74
N LEU A 86 7.79 -9.94 4.68
CA LEU A 86 8.71 -10.05 5.81
C LEU A 86 8.46 -8.93 6.82
N GLY A 87 8.43 -9.30 8.10
CA GLY A 87 8.51 -8.35 9.20
C GLY A 87 9.95 -7.87 9.47
N GLU A 88 10.10 -6.78 10.22
CA GLU A 88 11.38 -6.12 10.51
C GLU A 88 12.47 -7.10 10.98
N ALA A 89 12.15 -7.97 11.94
CA ALA A 89 13.11 -8.92 12.50
C ALA A 89 13.67 -9.88 11.44
N ARG A 90 12.81 -10.38 10.54
CA ARG A 90 13.21 -11.28 9.45
C ARG A 90 13.97 -10.55 8.35
N ILE A 91 13.56 -9.34 8.02
CA ILE A 91 14.31 -8.49 7.08
C ILE A 91 15.74 -8.30 7.58
N ASN A 92 15.91 -7.92 8.84
CA ASN A 92 17.25 -7.72 9.42
C ASN A 92 18.11 -8.98 9.41
N THR A 93 17.52 -10.14 9.66
CA THR A 93 18.24 -11.41 9.65
C THR A 93 18.68 -11.82 8.25
N ILE A 94 17.78 -11.69 7.26
CA ILE A 94 18.03 -12.16 5.89
C ILE A 94 18.84 -11.13 5.10
N ALA A 95 18.45 -9.84 5.12
CA ALA A 95 19.08 -8.79 4.32
C ALA A 95 20.54 -8.51 4.68
N ASN A 96 20.90 -8.68 5.97
CA ASN A 96 22.25 -8.47 6.44
C ASN A 96 23.15 -9.72 6.34
N ASN A 97 22.63 -10.82 5.85
CA ASN A 97 23.38 -12.07 5.71
C ASN A 97 23.23 -12.65 4.27
N PRO A 98 24.13 -12.26 3.35
CA PRO A 98 24.09 -12.78 1.96
C PRO A 98 24.24 -14.30 1.84
N ASP A 99 24.77 -14.95 2.89
CA ASP A 99 24.91 -16.42 2.94
C ASP A 99 23.62 -17.12 3.39
N GLU A 100 22.60 -16.35 3.81
CA GLU A 100 21.29 -16.89 4.16
C GLU A 100 20.61 -17.46 2.91
N PRO A 101 20.19 -18.75 2.90
CA PRO A 101 19.61 -19.38 1.73
C PRO A 101 18.41 -18.62 1.13
N LEU A 102 17.65 -17.91 1.95
CA LEU A 102 16.48 -17.13 1.52
C LEU A 102 16.83 -15.74 0.96
N TYR A 103 18.08 -15.26 1.11
CA TYR A 103 18.51 -13.95 0.60
C TYR A 103 18.25 -13.80 -0.90
N GLN A 104 18.51 -14.84 -1.69
CA GLN A 104 18.32 -14.83 -3.13
C GLN A 104 16.85 -14.71 -3.59
N TYR A 105 15.90 -14.95 -2.68
CA TYR A 105 14.46 -14.86 -2.97
C TYR A 105 13.84 -13.56 -2.46
N MET A 106 14.63 -12.69 -1.80
CA MET A 106 14.12 -11.39 -1.39
C MET A 106 13.82 -10.51 -2.61
N ILE A 107 12.67 -9.85 -2.55
CA ILE A 107 12.28 -8.82 -3.52
C ILE A 107 12.27 -7.48 -2.76
N PRO A 108 13.36 -6.70 -2.80
CA PRO A 108 13.43 -5.41 -2.14
C PRO A 108 12.69 -4.34 -2.94
N ASP A 109 12.44 -3.21 -2.30
CA ASP A 109 12.01 -1.95 -2.91
C ASP A 109 10.76 -2.04 -3.81
N VAL A 110 9.79 -2.90 -3.43
CA VAL A 110 8.49 -2.93 -4.08
C VAL A 110 7.75 -1.61 -3.77
N PRO A 111 7.42 -0.78 -4.78
CA PRO A 111 6.75 0.49 -4.55
C PRO A 111 5.40 0.31 -3.82
N SER A 112 5.18 1.07 -2.77
CA SER A 112 3.90 1.09 -2.09
C SER A 112 2.85 1.79 -2.96
N LYS A 113 1.63 1.25 -2.98
CA LYS A 113 0.46 1.89 -3.61
C LYS A 113 -0.09 3.06 -2.79
N HIS A 114 0.44 3.28 -1.59
CA HIS A 114 -0.04 4.27 -0.65
C HIS A 114 1.07 5.22 -0.29
N SER A 115 0.79 6.52 -0.35
CA SER A 115 1.61 7.57 0.23
C SER A 115 1.02 7.93 1.59
N TYR A 116 1.86 7.92 2.62
CA TYR A 116 1.47 8.33 3.97
C TYR A 116 1.89 9.77 4.18
N GLN A 117 1.03 10.56 4.81
CA GLN A 117 1.31 11.96 5.09
C GLN A 117 0.69 12.40 6.41
N PHE A 118 1.28 13.41 7.02
CA PHE A 118 0.71 14.06 8.18
C PHE A 118 -0.26 15.14 7.73
N HIS A 119 -1.49 15.06 8.22
CA HIS A 119 -2.50 16.09 8.01
C HIS A 119 -2.66 16.92 9.29
N PHE A 120 -2.49 18.21 9.17
CA PHE A 120 -2.78 19.11 10.26
C PHE A 120 -4.27 19.44 10.32
N ASN A 121 -4.86 19.34 11.51
CA ASN A 121 -6.24 19.79 11.71
C ASN A 121 -6.25 21.31 11.88
N TYR A 122 -6.68 22.03 10.87
CA TYR A 122 -6.73 23.50 10.88
C TYR A 122 -7.91 24.06 11.66
N ASN A 123 -8.87 23.23 12.05
CA ASN A 123 -10.06 23.63 12.79
C ASN A 123 -10.35 22.63 13.90
N LYS A 124 -9.42 22.51 14.84
CA LYS A 124 -9.50 21.58 15.96
C LYS A 124 -10.47 22.12 17.03
N ASN A 125 -11.33 21.28 17.54
CA ASN A 125 -12.11 21.52 18.74
C ASN A 125 -11.52 20.76 19.92
N LYS A 126 -11.75 21.29 21.13
CA LYS A 126 -11.51 20.60 22.39
C LYS A 126 -12.57 19.52 22.62
N GLU A 127 -12.39 18.71 23.65
CA GLU A 127 -13.35 17.67 24.04
C GLU A 127 -14.76 18.18 24.35
N ASP A 128 -14.86 19.43 24.84
CA ASP A 128 -16.13 20.11 25.13
C ASP A 128 -16.82 20.71 23.88
N GLY A 129 -16.26 20.49 22.69
CA GLY A 129 -16.76 20.99 21.42
C GLY A 129 -16.38 22.44 21.11
N THR A 130 -15.74 23.19 22.03
CA THR A 130 -15.28 24.57 21.78
C THR A 130 -14.02 24.60 20.94
N PRO A 131 -13.78 25.65 20.11
CA PRO A 131 -12.55 25.76 19.31
C PRO A 131 -11.29 25.77 20.18
N ASP A 132 -10.29 24.96 19.80
CA ASP A 132 -8.95 25.03 20.38
C ASP A 132 -8.18 26.19 19.73
N THR A 133 -8.38 27.40 20.27
CA THR A 133 -7.82 28.63 19.72
C THR A 133 -6.29 28.63 19.72
N ASN A 134 -5.64 28.03 20.73
CA ASN A 134 -4.18 27.96 20.79
C ASN A 134 -3.63 27.12 19.64
N TRP A 135 -4.18 25.91 19.45
CA TRP A 135 -3.79 25.05 18.33
C TRP A 135 -4.11 25.72 16.99
N ASN A 136 -5.34 26.20 16.81
CA ASN A 136 -5.79 26.77 15.54
C ASN A 136 -4.97 28.00 15.13
N THR A 137 -4.54 28.82 16.10
CA THR A 137 -3.63 29.93 15.84
C THR A 137 -2.23 29.46 15.47
N ALA A 138 -1.68 28.48 16.19
CA ALA A 138 -0.37 27.95 15.91
C ALA A 138 -0.30 27.30 14.53
N ILE A 139 -1.28 26.46 14.20
CA ILE A 139 -1.27 25.71 12.93
C ILE A 139 -1.55 26.59 11.71
N ALA A 140 -2.24 27.73 11.88
CA ALA A 140 -2.42 28.73 10.84
C ALA A 140 -1.09 29.41 10.46
N ASN A 141 -0.11 29.45 11.36
CA ASN A 141 1.20 30.03 11.11
C ASN A 141 2.06 29.10 10.26
N GLU A 142 2.51 29.59 9.10
CA GLU A 142 3.36 28.82 8.18
C GLU A 142 4.70 28.45 8.83
N ALA A 143 5.34 29.35 9.55
CA ALA A 143 6.61 29.06 10.21
C ALA A 143 6.48 27.92 11.25
N PHE A 144 5.32 27.81 11.92
CA PHE A 144 5.05 26.69 12.81
C PHE A 144 4.97 25.35 12.04
N ARG A 145 4.28 25.33 10.88
CA ARG A 145 4.22 24.12 10.04
C ARG A 145 5.59 23.73 9.48
N LEU A 146 6.36 24.73 9.01
CA LEU A 146 7.73 24.50 8.52
C LEU A 146 8.66 24.01 9.63
N SER A 147 8.47 24.40 10.89
CA SER A 147 9.25 23.88 12.01
C SER A 147 9.07 22.38 12.21
N TRP A 148 7.88 21.84 11.92
CA TRP A 148 7.64 20.39 11.89
C TRP A 148 8.37 19.73 10.72
N TYR A 149 8.29 20.32 9.54
CA TYR A 149 8.93 19.77 8.36
C TYR A 149 10.46 19.66 8.51
N TYR A 150 11.09 20.73 8.99
CA TYR A 150 12.54 20.77 9.17
C TYR A 150 13.04 20.20 10.50
N GLY A 151 12.20 20.11 11.50
CA GLY A 151 12.59 19.71 12.86
C GLY A 151 12.36 18.24 13.19
N LEU A 152 11.61 17.51 12.41
CA LEU A 152 11.36 16.10 12.66
C LEU A 152 12.35 15.22 11.92
N ASP A 153 13.02 14.34 12.67
CA ASP A 153 13.87 13.28 12.14
C ASP A 153 13.12 11.94 12.20
N PHE A 154 12.70 11.47 11.06
CA PHE A 154 12.00 10.18 10.91
C PHE A 154 12.92 9.00 10.63
N THR A 155 14.23 9.18 10.58
CA THR A 155 15.19 8.14 10.20
C THR A 155 14.99 6.84 10.98
N ASN A 156 14.80 6.95 12.32
CA ASN A 156 14.59 5.76 13.16
C ASN A 156 13.21 5.12 12.94
N TYR A 157 12.23 5.88 12.55
CA TYR A 157 10.91 5.34 12.16
C TYR A 157 11.02 4.59 10.83
N TRP A 158 11.67 5.18 9.83
CA TRP A 158 11.83 4.55 8.52
C TRP A 158 12.66 3.27 8.56
N LYS A 159 13.67 3.18 9.45
CA LYS A 159 14.41 1.93 9.69
C LYS A 159 13.53 0.77 10.15
N ARG A 160 12.38 1.05 10.78
CA ARG A 160 11.40 0.01 11.15
C ARG A 160 10.51 -0.39 9.99
N VAL A 161 10.26 0.52 9.06
CA VAL A 161 9.41 0.28 7.88
C VAL A 161 10.21 -0.40 6.77
N ASN A 162 11.41 0.11 6.51
CA ASN A 162 12.34 -0.45 5.53
C ASN A 162 13.75 -0.44 6.13
N ALA A 163 14.18 -1.58 6.64
CA ALA A 163 15.50 -1.71 7.27
C ALA A 163 16.64 -1.70 6.25
N ILE A 164 16.37 -2.07 5.00
CA ILE A 164 17.38 -2.16 3.92
C ILE A 164 17.68 -0.77 3.37
N ASN A 165 16.64 -0.01 3.02
CA ASN A 165 16.75 1.32 2.47
C ASN A 165 15.76 2.28 3.14
N PRO A 166 16.06 2.74 4.38
CA PRO A 166 15.14 3.59 5.14
C PRO A 166 14.76 4.87 4.41
N MET A 167 15.71 5.48 3.69
CA MET A 167 15.51 6.75 3.01
C MET A 167 14.56 6.64 1.81
N SER A 168 14.34 5.44 1.27
CA SER A 168 13.33 5.21 0.24
C SER A 168 11.88 5.42 0.73
N CYS A 169 11.70 5.47 2.06
CA CYS A 169 10.39 5.77 2.66
C CYS A 169 10.07 7.26 2.67
N GLU A 170 11.06 8.13 2.48
CA GLU A 170 10.85 9.56 2.35
C GLU A 170 10.22 9.87 1.00
N ASN A 171 9.08 10.56 1.03
CA ASN A 171 8.33 10.87 -0.17
C ASN A 171 7.74 12.28 -0.08
N ASN A 172 8.07 13.12 -1.06
CA ASN A 172 7.54 14.46 -1.22
C ASN A 172 6.43 14.53 -2.30
N PHE A 173 5.95 13.40 -2.79
CA PHE A 173 4.99 13.32 -3.89
C PHE A 173 3.73 12.57 -3.47
N TYR A 174 2.58 13.00 -4.00
CA TYR A 174 1.33 12.24 -3.89
C TYR A 174 1.29 11.04 -4.83
N THR A 175 1.85 11.21 -6.02
CA THR A 175 1.88 10.17 -7.05
C THR A 175 3.04 9.25 -6.81
N MET A 176 2.78 7.96 -6.68
CA MET A 176 3.84 6.97 -6.52
C MET A 176 4.61 6.79 -7.83
N LYS A 177 5.88 6.41 -7.71
CA LYS A 177 6.70 5.98 -8.84
C LYS A 177 6.05 4.78 -9.55
N GLY A 178 6.09 4.76 -10.87
CA GLY A 178 5.52 3.68 -11.67
C GLY A 178 4.03 3.82 -12.01
N LEU A 179 3.37 4.90 -11.59
CA LEU A 179 1.94 5.11 -11.85
C LEU A 179 1.66 5.91 -13.13
N CYS A 180 2.45 6.94 -13.39
CA CYS A 180 2.25 7.84 -14.52
C CYS A 180 3.56 8.03 -15.30
N TYR A 181 3.45 8.01 -16.62
CA TYR A 181 4.58 8.21 -17.52
C TYR A 181 4.25 9.27 -18.57
N THR A 182 5.25 10.00 -19.00
CA THR A 182 5.19 10.85 -20.19
C THR A 182 5.17 10.00 -21.45
N SER A 183 4.90 10.61 -22.60
CA SER A 183 4.84 9.91 -23.89
C SER A 183 6.16 9.25 -24.31
N ASP A 184 7.29 9.71 -23.78
CA ASP A 184 8.62 9.14 -24.01
C ASP A 184 9.02 8.05 -23.00
N GLY A 185 8.11 7.73 -22.05
CA GLY A 185 8.33 6.70 -21.04
C GLY A 185 9.02 7.18 -19.76
N THR A 186 9.25 8.49 -19.60
CA THR A 186 9.81 9.05 -18.37
C THR A 186 8.77 9.01 -17.25
N ASP A 187 9.14 8.49 -16.08
CA ASP A 187 8.27 8.47 -14.91
C ASP A 187 7.96 9.90 -14.42
N TYR A 188 6.70 10.13 -14.04
CA TYR A 188 6.26 11.44 -13.55
C TYR A 188 7.05 11.92 -12.33
N VAL A 189 7.37 11.03 -11.40
CA VAL A 189 8.14 11.38 -10.19
C VAL A 189 9.55 11.83 -10.57
N GLU A 190 10.19 11.18 -11.53
CA GLU A 190 11.52 11.58 -12.03
C GLU A 190 11.49 12.93 -12.72
N LEU A 191 10.43 13.20 -13.50
CA LEU A 191 10.24 14.51 -14.13
C LEU A 191 10.12 15.63 -13.09
N VAL A 192 9.27 15.44 -12.09
CA VAL A 192 9.04 16.44 -11.03
C VAL A 192 10.29 16.64 -10.17
N ARG A 193 11.00 15.58 -9.83
CA ARG A 193 12.30 15.68 -9.12
C ARG A 193 13.30 16.55 -9.87
N LYS A 194 13.43 16.31 -11.16
CA LYS A 194 14.32 17.09 -12.02
C LYS A 194 13.91 18.56 -12.06
N GLU A 195 12.63 18.85 -12.23
CA GLU A 195 12.11 20.24 -12.25
C GLU A 195 12.29 20.97 -10.92
N LEU A 196 12.16 20.27 -9.80
CA LEU A 196 12.33 20.84 -8.45
C LEU A 196 13.80 20.82 -7.99
N GLY A 197 14.73 20.24 -8.75
CA GLY A 197 16.14 20.11 -8.36
C GLY A 197 16.37 19.22 -7.14
N LEU A 198 15.50 18.23 -6.91
CA LEU A 198 15.61 17.29 -5.78
C LEU A 198 16.65 16.20 -6.11
N ALA A 199 17.34 15.72 -5.07
CA ALA A 199 18.30 14.63 -5.22
C ALA A 199 17.61 13.34 -5.70
N GLU A 200 18.32 12.52 -6.47
CA GLU A 200 17.75 11.27 -7.02
C GLU A 200 17.41 10.22 -5.95
N GLU A 201 18.12 10.24 -4.82
CA GLU A 201 18.01 9.22 -3.78
C GLU A 201 17.00 9.55 -2.67
N ASN A 202 16.65 10.83 -2.54
CA ASN A 202 15.72 11.27 -1.48
C ASN A 202 14.55 11.97 -2.14
N GLY A 203 13.37 11.42 -1.99
CA GLY A 203 12.13 11.85 -2.60
C GLY A 203 11.77 13.30 -2.52
#